data_3d9d87b2508377f5880e5b0b4bf30f4a
#
_entry.id   3d9d87b2508377f5880e5b0b4bf30f4a
#
_cell.length_a   1.000
_cell.length_b   1.000
_cell.length_c   1.000
_cell.angle_alpha   90.00
_cell.angle_beta   90.00
_cell.angle_gamma   90.00
#
_symmetry.space_group_name_H-M   'P 1'
#
loop_
_entity.id
_entity.type
_entity.pdbx_description
1 polymer ?
#
loop_
_entity_poly.entity_id
_entity_poly.type
_entity_poly.pdbx_seq_one_letter_code
_entity_poly.pdbx_strand_id
1 'polypeptide(L)'
;GGDIHEHKLKLIDYNAQNLGLKNVRTLLQNACTIGQKYGGRADRVLIDAPCSGLGVLRHKIDLRWRKQLSDLRTLPALQRRILESASQCVKPGGVLVYSTCTLNDDENSGIVNEFLQKHPEFHVENAAEKLAVPGHEGPFIQLLPQRDGMDGFFIARMKKES
;
A
#
# COMPACT_ATOMS: atom_id res chain seq x y z
N GLY A 1 6.47 0.53 -12.08
CA GLY A 1 5.50 -0.31 -11.34
C GLY A 1 5.88 -1.78 -11.40
N GLY A 2 5.56 -2.53 -10.36
CA GLY A 2 5.85 -3.97 -10.28
C GLY A 2 4.63 -4.79 -9.90
N ASP A 3 4.48 -5.98 -10.47
CA ASP A 3 3.49 -6.99 -10.08
C ASP A 3 4.06 -8.39 -10.37
N ILE A 4 3.53 -9.41 -9.70
CA ILE A 4 3.88 -10.81 -9.96
C ILE A 4 3.11 -11.41 -11.15
N HIS A 5 2.11 -10.70 -11.66
CA HIS A 5 1.25 -11.13 -12.75
C HIS A 5 1.51 -10.32 -14.03
N GLU A 6 2.02 -10.99 -15.05
CA GLU A 6 2.35 -10.35 -16.33
C GLU A 6 1.17 -9.62 -16.99
N HIS A 7 -0.05 -10.19 -16.90
CA HIS A 7 -1.24 -9.55 -17.47
C HIS A 7 -1.55 -8.18 -16.83
N LYS A 8 -1.24 -7.98 -15.56
CA LYS A 8 -1.41 -6.69 -14.88
C LYS A 8 -0.37 -5.68 -15.36
N LEU A 9 0.86 -6.12 -15.63
CA LEU A 9 1.89 -5.25 -16.20
C LEU A 9 1.48 -4.74 -17.59
N LYS A 10 0.91 -5.61 -18.41
CA LYS A 10 0.36 -5.21 -19.72
C LYS A 10 -0.74 -4.15 -19.61
N LEU A 11 -1.59 -4.22 -18.57
CA LEU A 11 -2.59 -3.19 -18.31
C LEU A 11 -1.96 -1.86 -17.89
N ILE A 12 -0.90 -1.90 -17.07
CA ILE A 12 -0.17 -0.69 -16.68
C ILE A 12 0.46 -0.03 -17.92
N ASP A 13 1.13 -0.81 -18.77
CA ASP A 13 1.76 -0.33 -20.00
C ASP A 13 0.73 0.25 -20.96
N TYR A 14 -0.41 -0.42 -21.14
CA TYR A 14 -1.51 0.06 -21.96
C TYR A 14 -2.05 1.41 -21.46
N ASN A 15 -2.31 1.53 -20.15
CA ASN A 15 -2.78 2.77 -19.55
C ASN A 15 -1.75 3.90 -19.69
N ALA A 16 -0.46 3.59 -19.47
CA ALA A 16 0.60 4.58 -19.61
C ALA A 16 0.68 5.11 -21.05
N GLN A 17 0.56 4.22 -22.06
CA GLN A 17 0.53 4.61 -23.47
C GLN A 17 -0.67 5.49 -23.79
N ASN A 18 -1.88 5.12 -23.33
CA ASN A 18 -3.10 5.90 -23.56
C ASN A 18 -3.03 7.31 -22.95
N LEU A 19 -2.33 7.44 -21.83
CA LEU A 19 -2.11 8.72 -21.15
C LEU A 19 -0.88 9.49 -21.67
N GLY A 20 -0.17 8.96 -22.68
CA GLY A 20 1.03 9.57 -23.23
C GLY A 20 2.23 9.60 -22.27
N LEU A 21 2.25 8.76 -21.23
CA LEU A 21 3.31 8.72 -20.22
C LEU A 21 4.53 7.95 -20.76
N LYS A 22 5.67 8.62 -20.91
CA LYS A 22 6.93 8.04 -21.40
C LYS A 22 7.89 7.60 -20.29
N ASN A 23 7.60 7.92 -19.03
CA ASN A 23 8.44 7.70 -17.87
C ASN A 23 7.98 6.52 -16.99
N VAL A 24 7.00 5.75 -17.44
CA VAL A 24 6.54 4.53 -16.76
C VAL A 24 7.38 3.34 -17.23
N ARG A 25 7.79 2.51 -16.28
CA ARG A 25 8.42 1.21 -16.54
C ARG A 25 7.74 0.15 -15.69
N THR A 26 7.48 -1.01 -16.27
CA THR A 26 6.90 -2.17 -15.60
C THR A 26 7.95 -3.24 -15.33
N LEU A 27 7.75 -3.99 -14.25
CA LEU A 27 8.66 -5.05 -13.82
C LEU A 27 7.85 -6.26 -13.33
N LEU A 28 8.14 -7.42 -13.90
CA LEU A 28 7.66 -8.69 -13.35
C LEU A 28 8.52 -8.99 -12.11
N GLN A 29 8.01 -8.68 -10.92
CA GLN A 29 8.79 -8.72 -9.69
C GLN A 29 7.93 -9.07 -8.48
N ASN A 30 8.45 -9.95 -7.63
CA ASN A 30 7.85 -10.23 -6.32
C ASN A 30 8.21 -9.10 -5.34
N ALA A 31 7.20 -8.41 -4.81
CA ALA A 31 7.38 -7.33 -3.85
C ALA A 31 8.06 -7.80 -2.54
N CYS A 32 7.93 -9.08 -2.16
CA CYS A 32 8.60 -9.63 -0.98
C CYS A 32 10.14 -9.70 -1.09
N THR A 33 10.71 -9.46 -2.28
CA THR A 33 12.16 -9.52 -2.51
C THR A 33 12.69 -8.31 -3.26
N ILE A 34 11.87 -7.28 -3.45
CA ILE A 34 12.22 -6.11 -4.26
C ILE A 34 13.37 -5.31 -3.65
N GLY A 35 13.47 -5.26 -2.34
CA GLY A 35 14.54 -4.58 -1.61
C GLY A 35 15.94 -5.07 -1.96
N GLN A 36 16.10 -6.38 -2.20
CA GLN A 36 17.38 -6.97 -2.60
C GLN A 36 17.90 -6.39 -3.92
N LYS A 37 17.02 -6.01 -4.83
CA LYS A 37 17.38 -5.51 -6.16
C LYS A 37 17.45 -3.99 -6.25
N TYR A 38 16.61 -3.29 -5.47
CA TYR A 38 16.43 -1.84 -5.57
C TYR A 38 16.70 -1.10 -4.26
N GLY A 39 17.46 -1.70 -3.32
CA GLY A 39 17.79 -1.08 -2.04
C GLY A 39 18.36 0.32 -2.17
N GLY A 40 17.82 1.27 -1.42
CA GLY A 40 18.28 2.66 -1.36
C GLY A 40 18.22 3.44 -2.67
N ARG A 41 17.32 3.09 -3.61
CA ARG A 41 17.28 3.70 -4.95
C ARG A 41 16.06 4.57 -5.22
N ALA A 42 15.04 4.48 -4.39
CA ALA A 42 13.77 5.15 -4.62
C ALA A 42 13.59 6.38 -3.70
N ASP A 43 13.24 7.51 -4.28
CA ASP A 43 12.86 8.71 -3.53
C ASP A 43 11.48 8.55 -2.90
N ARG A 44 10.60 7.78 -3.57
CA ARG A 44 9.24 7.47 -3.11
C ARG A 44 8.88 6.04 -3.48
N VAL A 45 8.27 5.33 -2.54
CA VAL A 45 7.74 3.96 -2.71
C VAL A 45 6.27 3.98 -2.34
N LEU A 46 5.42 3.45 -3.22
CA LEU A 46 4.01 3.21 -2.97
C LEU A 46 3.75 1.71 -2.98
N ILE A 47 3.15 1.23 -1.91
CA ILE A 47 2.66 -0.14 -1.76
C ILE A 47 1.13 -0.10 -1.75
N ASP A 48 0.51 -0.62 -2.81
CA ASP A 48 -0.91 -0.98 -2.81
C ASP A 48 -0.97 -2.47 -2.47
N ALA A 49 -1.16 -2.77 -1.19
CA ALA A 49 -0.94 -4.11 -0.67
C ALA A 49 -2.10 -5.06 -1.00
N PRO A 50 -1.80 -6.34 -1.34
CA PRO A 50 -2.84 -7.35 -1.43
C PRO A 50 -3.54 -7.46 -0.07
N CYS A 51 -4.88 -7.33 -0.04
CA CYS A 51 -5.65 -7.28 1.19
C CYS A 51 -6.97 -8.05 1.09
N SER A 52 -7.70 -8.14 2.19
CA SER A 52 -9.02 -8.80 2.22
C SER A 52 -10.06 -8.10 1.34
N GLY A 53 -9.91 -6.79 1.08
CA GLY A 53 -10.82 -6.03 0.22
C GLY A 53 -12.17 -5.71 0.88
N LEU A 54 -12.24 -5.74 2.22
CA LEU A 54 -13.50 -5.48 2.95
C LEU A 54 -14.04 -4.05 2.75
N GLY A 55 -13.20 -3.12 2.30
CA GLY A 55 -13.60 -1.74 2.01
C GLY A 55 -14.35 -1.57 0.68
N VAL A 56 -14.25 -2.52 -0.25
CA VAL A 56 -14.81 -2.43 -1.61
C VAL A 56 -15.96 -3.40 -1.86
N LEU A 57 -16.53 -3.99 -0.82
CA LEU A 57 -17.61 -4.99 -0.91
C LEU A 57 -18.88 -4.49 -1.62
N ARG A 58 -19.13 -3.17 -1.59
CA ARG A 58 -20.27 -2.57 -2.29
C ARG A 58 -20.12 -2.62 -3.81
N HIS A 59 -18.90 -2.60 -4.34
CA HIS A 59 -18.62 -2.68 -5.78
C HIS A 59 -18.20 -4.07 -6.22
N LYS A 60 -17.58 -4.84 -5.33
CA LYS A 60 -17.09 -6.19 -5.61
C LYS A 60 -17.87 -7.22 -4.78
N ILE A 61 -19.15 -7.38 -5.10
CA ILE A 61 -20.08 -8.25 -4.37
C ILE A 61 -19.57 -9.70 -4.28
N ASP A 62 -18.88 -10.18 -5.32
CA ASP A 62 -18.28 -11.52 -5.36
C ASP A 62 -17.28 -11.79 -4.23
N LEU A 63 -16.63 -10.74 -3.69
CA LEU A 63 -15.70 -10.92 -2.59
C LEU A 63 -16.36 -11.50 -1.34
N ARG A 64 -17.65 -11.23 -1.09
CA ARG A 64 -18.40 -11.80 0.04
C ARG A 64 -18.41 -13.33 0.04
N TRP A 65 -18.41 -13.92 -1.15
CA TRP A 65 -18.53 -15.37 -1.33
C TRP A 65 -17.17 -16.06 -1.53
N ARG A 66 -16.14 -15.30 -1.95
CA ARG A 66 -14.81 -15.85 -2.24
C ARG A 66 -13.85 -15.77 -1.07
N LYS A 67 -14.07 -14.83 -0.14
CA LYS A 67 -13.17 -14.64 1.02
C LYS A 67 -13.41 -15.67 2.10
N GLN A 68 -12.32 -16.19 2.64
CA GLN A 68 -12.31 -17.15 3.74
C GLN A 68 -11.67 -16.50 4.98
N LEU A 69 -12.05 -17.00 6.16
CA LEU A 69 -11.45 -16.56 7.43
C LEU A 69 -9.92 -16.80 7.47
N SER A 70 -9.44 -17.80 6.74
CA SER A 70 -8.00 -18.04 6.57
C SER A 70 -7.25 -16.88 5.91
N ASP A 71 -7.91 -16.14 5.00
CA ASP A 71 -7.31 -15.00 4.33
C ASP A 71 -6.96 -13.88 5.32
N LEU A 72 -7.81 -13.66 6.34
CA LEU A 72 -7.57 -12.66 7.39
C LEU A 72 -6.33 -12.99 8.24
N ARG A 73 -5.86 -14.24 8.24
CA ARG A 73 -4.64 -14.66 8.92
C ARG A 73 -3.41 -14.64 8.01
N THR A 74 -3.57 -15.00 6.74
CA THR A 74 -2.46 -15.14 5.79
C THR A 74 -2.04 -13.83 5.15
N LEU A 75 -3.01 -12.94 4.87
CA LEU A 75 -2.74 -11.64 4.25
C LEU A 75 -1.85 -10.72 5.10
N PRO A 76 -2.06 -10.56 6.42
CA PRO A 76 -1.15 -9.76 7.23
C PRO A 76 0.30 -10.24 7.20
N ALA A 77 0.54 -11.55 7.18
CA ALA A 77 1.89 -12.10 7.06
C ALA A 77 2.55 -11.75 5.71
N LEU A 78 1.79 -11.79 4.62
CA LEU A 78 2.27 -11.37 3.31
C LEU A 78 2.55 -9.86 3.25
N GLN A 79 1.65 -9.06 3.81
CA GLN A 79 1.77 -7.60 3.87
C GLN A 79 3.01 -7.15 4.64
N ARG A 80 3.31 -7.79 5.79
CA ARG A 80 4.55 -7.54 6.53
C ARG A 80 5.80 -7.78 5.67
N ARG A 81 5.84 -8.89 4.96
CA ARG A 81 6.98 -9.23 4.09
C ARG A 81 7.14 -8.24 2.94
N ILE A 82 6.04 -7.78 2.35
CA ILE A 82 6.05 -6.78 1.29
C ILE A 82 6.55 -5.44 1.84
N LEU A 83 6.00 -4.97 2.96
CA LEU A 83 6.37 -3.70 3.58
C LEU A 83 7.85 -3.71 3.98
N GLU A 84 8.33 -4.78 4.61
CA GLU A 84 9.72 -4.99 4.98
C GLU A 84 10.66 -4.89 3.78
N SER A 85 10.36 -5.61 2.71
CA SER A 85 11.22 -5.61 1.53
C SER A 85 11.16 -4.29 0.76
N ALA A 86 9.99 -3.68 0.63
CA ALA A 86 9.82 -2.44 -0.11
C ALA A 86 10.42 -1.23 0.64
N SER A 87 10.42 -1.24 1.97
CA SER A 87 11.04 -0.19 2.78
C SER A 87 12.54 -0.04 2.51
N GLN A 88 13.22 -1.15 2.21
CA GLN A 88 14.64 -1.16 1.87
C GLN A 88 14.94 -0.38 0.58
N CYS A 89 13.94 -0.24 -0.33
CA CYS A 89 14.10 0.53 -1.55
C CYS A 89 14.20 2.04 -1.31
N VAL A 90 13.69 2.51 -0.17
CA VAL A 90 13.58 3.94 0.13
C VAL A 90 14.96 4.52 0.49
N LYS A 91 15.32 5.60 -0.19
CA LYS A 91 16.53 6.39 0.15
C LYS A 91 16.39 7.04 1.53
N PRO A 92 17.51 7.40 2.20
CA PRO A 92 17.48 8.37 3.29
C PRO A 92 16.72 9.64 2.87
N GLY A 93 15.86 10.18 3.73
CA GLY A 93 14.98 11.31 3.42
C GLY A 93 13.81 11.00 2.48
N GLY A 94 13.69 9.76 2.00
CA GLY A 94 12.61 9.32 1.08
C GLY A 94 11.29 9.02 1.79
N VAL A 95 10.27 8.73 1.00
CA VAL A 95 8.90 8.51 1.47
C VAL A 95 8.41 7.11 1.09
N LEU A 96 7.78 6.46 2.06
CA LEU A 96 7.09 5.19 1.92
C LEU A 96 5.59 5.39 2.18
N VAL A 97 4.76 5.00 1.24
CA VAL A 97 3.30 4.99 1.40
C VAL A 97 2.82 3.55 1.38
N TYR A 98 2.04 3.18 2.38
CA TYR A 98 1.34 1.90 2.47
C TYR A 98 -0.16 2.13 2.37
N SER A 99 -0.83 1.37 1.51
CA SER A 99 -2.26 1.47 1.32
C SER A 99 -2.93 0.10 1.14
N THR A 100 -4.20 0.03 1.52
CA THR A 100 -5.08 -1.13 1.33
C THR A 100 -6.50 -0.69 1.04
N CYS A 101 -7.29 -1.54 0.38
CA CYS A 101 -8.73 -1.38 0.23
C CYS A 101 -9.52 -2.21 1.25
N THR A 102 -9.05 -2.31 2.49
CA THR A 102 -9.73 -3.02 3.57
C THR A 102 -10.02 -2.14 4.78
N LEU A 103 -10.95 -2.60 5.62
CA LEU A 103 -11.32 -1.97 6.89
C LEU A 103 -10.72 -2.72 8.10
N ASN A 104 -9.97 -3.79 7.86
CA ASN A 104 -9.38 -4.62 8.90
C ASN A 104 -8.12 -3.99 9.48
N ASP A 105 -8.13 -3.64 10.76
CA ASP A 105 -7.00 -3.01 11.45
C ASP A 105 -5.76 -3.90 11.48
N ASP A 106 -5.90 -5.22 11.51
CA ASP A 106 -4.77 -6.17 11.44
C ASP A 106 -4.00 -6.10 10.12
N GLU A 107 -4.66 -5.60 9.05
CA GLU A 107 -4.07 -5.37 7.74
C GLU A 107 -3.65 -3.90 7.52
N ASN A 108 -4.04 -3.00 8.40
CA ASN A 108 -3.89 -1.56 8.32
C ASN A 108 -2.94 -1.01 9.38
N SER A 109 -3.49 -0.36 10.40
CA SER A 109 -2.72 0.26 11.49
C SER A 109 -1.86 -0.74 12.23
N GLY A 110 -2.31 -1.98 12.40
CA GLY A 110 -1.55 -3.05 13.03
C GLY A 110 -0.24 -3.35 12.30
N ILE A 111 -0.27 -3.46 10.96
CA ILE A 111 0.93 -3.67 10.13
C ILE A 111 1.90 -2.50 10.24
N VAL A 112 1.38 -1.28 10.12
CA VAL A 112 2.22 -0.07 10.10
C VAL A 112 2.86 0.18 11.46
N ASN A 113 2.11 0.02 12.55
CA ASN A 113 2.63 0.21 13.90
C ASN A 113 3.71 -0.82 14.26
N GLU A 114 3.50 -2.09 13.88
CA GLU A 114 4.52 -3.14 14.07
C GLU A 114 5.79 -2.84 13.25
N PHE A 115 5.65 -2.35 12.03
CA PHE A 115 6.77 -1.93 11.19
C PHE A 115 7.56 -0.79 11.84
N LEU A 116 6.89 0.28 12.27
CA LEU A 116 7.53 1.45 12.89
C LEU A 116 8.28 1.10 14.19
N GLN A 117 7.79 0.14 14.96
CA GLN A 117 8.50 -0.35 16.14
C GLN A 117 9.83 -1.03 15.80
N LYS A 118 9.91 -1.70 14.66
CA LYS A 118 11.12 -2.42 14.20
C LYS A 118 12.07 -1.53 13.40
N HIS A 119 11.57 -0.44 12.84
CA HIS A 119 12.27 0.45 11.94
C HIS A 119 12.26 1.89 12.48
N PRO A 120 13.06 2.20 13.52
CA PRO A 120 13.11 3.52 14.13
C PRO A 120 13.58 4.61 13.16
N GLU A 121 14.21 4.23 12.05
CA GLU A 121 14.57 5.14 10.98
C GLU A 121 13.38 5.64 10.15
N PHE A 122 12.19 5.10 10.37
CA PHE A 122 10.95 5.59 9.76
C PHE A 122 10.05 6.23 10.81
N HIS A 123 9.49 7.38 10.48
CA HIS A 123 8.44 8.02 11.27
C HIS A 123 7.20 8.28 10.42
N VAL A 124 6.04 8.18 11.04
CA VAL A 124 4.79 8.49 10.34
C VAL A 124 4.66 10.00 10.16
N GLU A 125 4.21 10.43 8.99
CA GLU A 125 3.77 11.81 8.73
C GLU A 125 2.24 11.84 8.69
N ASN A 126 1.64 12.95 9.12
CA ASN A 126 0.19 13.12 9.07
C ASN A 126 -0.29 13.09 7.61
N ALA A 127 -0.84 11.96 7.19
CA ALA A 127 -1.28 11.75 5.81
C ALA A 127 -2.50 12.65 5.47
N ALA A 128 -3.39 12.91 6.42
CA ALA A 128 -4.57 13.74 6.21
C ALA A 128 -4.18 15.20 5.95
N GLU A 129 -3.22 15.74 6.69
CA GLU A 129 -2.67 17.07 6.47
C GLU A 129 -1.98 17.20 5.11
N LYS A 130 -1.14 16.21 4.76
CA LYS A 130 -0.39 16.21 3.48
C LYS A 130 -1.27 16.08 2.24
N LEU A 131 -2.39 15.37 2.36
CA LEU A 131 -3.33 15.15 1.26
C LEU A 131 -4.53 16.11 1.31
N ALA A 132 -4.60 16.98 2.34
CA ALA A 132 -5.72 17.91 2.56
C ALA A 132 -7.10 17.20 2.50
N VAL A 133 -7.21 16.05 3.17
CA VAL A 133 -8.46 15.27 3.23
C VAL A 133 -9.31 15.77 4.39
N PRO A 134 -10.42 16.49 4.12
CA PRO A 134 -11.25 17.08 5.16
C PRO A 134 -11.85 16.00 6.08
N GLY A 135 -12.01 16.33 7.37
CA GLY A 135 -12.67 15.45 8.34
C GLY A 135 -11.85 14.25 8.80
N HIS A 136 -10.56 14.21 8.45
CA HIS A 136 -9.63 13.19 8.93
C HIS A 136 -8.57 13.82 9.82
N GLU A 137 -8.42 13.26 11.00
CA GLU A 137 -7.42 13.65 11.99
C GLU A 137 -6.54 12.44 12.33
N GLY A 138 -5.27 12.71 12.66
CA GLY A 138 -4.33 11.66 13.06
C GLY A 138 -3.34 11.24 11.97
N PRO A 139 -2.48 10.26 12.30
CA PRO A 139 -1.35 9.90 11.46
C PRO A 139 -1.75 9.12 10.19
N PHE A 140 -2.90 8.44 10.22
CA PHE A 140 -3.39 7.60 9.14
C PHE A 140 -4.72 8.13 8.59
N ILE A 141 -4.98 7.86 7.31
CA ILE A 141 -6.29 8.05 6.71
C ILE A 141 -6.99 6.70 6.66
N GLN A 142 -8.16 6.60 7.27
CA GLN A 142 -9.09 5.49 7.11
C GLN A 142 -10.39 6.01 6.52
N LEU A 143 -10.61 5.78 5.23
CA LEU A 143 -11.86 6.09 4.55
C LEU A 143 -12.89 5.02 4.88
N LEU A 144 -14.11 5.43 5.20
CA LEU A 144 -15.23 4.57 5.56
C LEU A 144 -16.44 4.85 4.66
N PRO A 145 -17.05 3.85 4.04
CA PRO A 145 -18.17 4.07 3.10
C PRO A 145 -19.33 4.87 3.69
N GLN A 146 -19.65 4.65 4.96
CA GLN A 146 -20.75 5.31 5.65
C GLN A 146 -20.45 6.77 6.05
N ARG A 147 -19.16 7.13 6.20
CA ARG A 147 -18.75 8.48 6.60
C ARG A 147 -18.35 9.33 5.39
N ASP A 148 -17.59 8.73 4.48
CA ASP A 148 -16.89 9.46 3.43
C ASP A 148 -17.58 9.33 2.06
N GLY A 149 -18.64 8.52 1.96
CA GLY A 149 -19.41 8.33 0.72
C GLY A 149 -18.66 7.60 -0.40
N MET A 150 -17.45 7.10 -0.13
CA MET A 150 -16.58 6.38 -1.07
C MET A 150 -16.19 5.01 -0.54
N ASP A 151 -15.41 4.24 -1.29
CA ASP A 151 -14.92 2.94 -0.84
C ASP A 151 -14.04 3.06 0.39
N GLY A 152 -14.05 2.02 1.21
CA GLY A 152 -13.15 1.92 2.35
C GLY A 152 -11.71 1.76 1.89
N PHE A 153 -10.82 2.61 2.42
CA PHE A 153 -9.42 2.64 2.04
C PHE A 153 -8.57 3.09 3.22
N PHE A 154 -7.38 2.52 3.35
CA PHE A 154 -6.41 2.90 4.36
C PHE A 154 -5.15 3.47 3.71
N ILE A 155 -4.59 4.52 4.28
CA ILE A 155 -3.34 5.13 3.83
C ILE A 155 -2.48 5.49 5.04
N ALA A 156 -1.24 5.03 5.03
CA ALA A 156 -0.19 5.46 5.93
C ALA A 156 0.98 6.03 5.13
N ARG A 157 1.42 7.23 5.48
CA ARG A 157 2.58 7.88 4.89
C ARG A 157 3.70 7.93 5.92
N MET A 158 4.85 7.37 5.55
CA MET A 158 6.03 7.29 6.40
C MET A 158 7.22 7.93 5.71
N LYS A 159 8.07 8.60 6.47
CA LYS A 159 9.31 9.19 5.97
C LYS A 159 10.50 8.50 6.60
N LYS A 160 11.51 8.17 5.79
CA LYS A 160 12.79 7.67 6.27
C LYS A 160 13.67 8.83 6.67
N GLU A 161 14.34 8.75 7.81
CA GLU A 161 15.31 9.74 8.25
C GLU A 161 16.49 9.84 7.27
N SER A 162 17.16 11.00 7.30
CA SER A 162 18.28 11.32 6.40
C SER A 162 19.57 10.65 6.84
#